data_d64879e6cadca9a15617d1bcb72fece8
#
_entry.id   d64879e6cadca9a15617d1bcb72fece8
#
_cell.length_a   1.000
_cell.length_b   1.000
_cell.length_c   1.000
_cell.angle_alpha   90.00
_cell.angle_beta   90.00
_cell.angle_gamma   90.00
#
_symmetry.space_group_name_H-M   'P 1'
#
loop_
_entity.id
_entity.type
_entity.pdbx_description
1 polymer ?
#
loop_
_entity_poly.entity_id
_entity_poly.type
_entity_poly.pdbx_seq_one_letter_code
_entity_poly.pdbx_strand_id
1 'polypeptide(L)' 'MAIKDVKELRKEKQRIDLSGPQGNAYYLLGTASNLAKQIGLDEKAILTEMKSSDYENLLQVFDKYFGNFVDLYR' A
#
# COMPACT_ATOMS: atom_id res chain seq x y z
N MET A 1 -22.15 -21.21 -15.11
CA MET A 1 -22.38 -20.15 -14.15
C MET A 1 -21.33 -19.08 -14.29
N ALA A 2 -21.75 -17.87 -14.43
CA ALA A 2 -20.82 -16.78 -14.71
C ALA A 2 -20.32 -16.04 -13.46
N ILE A 3 -20.57 -16.60 -12.30
CA ILE A 3 -20.11 -15.96 -11.07
C ILE A 3 -18.62 -16.12 -10.96
N LYS A 4 -17.93 -14.99 -11.01
CA LYS A 4 -16.49 -14.96 -10.83
C LYS A 4 -16.16 -14.94 -9.37
N ASP A 5 -15.12 -15.67 -9.04
CA ASP A 5 -14.56 -15.61 -7.70
C ASP A 5 -13.90 -14.25 -7.51
N VAL A 6 -14.29 -13.53 -6.47
CA VAL A 6 -13.68 -12.25 -6.14
C VAL A 6 -12.17 -12.37 -6.02
N LYS A 7 -11.68 -13.53 -5.61
CA LYS A 7 -10.25 -13.77 -5.50
C LYS A 7 -9.52 -13.64 -6.82
N GLU A 8 -10.18 -13.94 -7.94
CA GLU A 8 -9.56 -13.78 -9.25
C GLU A 8 -9.26 -12.32 -9.55
N LEU A 9 -10.15 -11.42 -9.14
CA LEU A 9 -9.92 -10.00 -9.31
C LEU A 9 -8.77 -9.51 -8.43
N ARG A 10 -8.56 -10.15 -7.30
CA ARG A 10 -7.51 -9.77 -6.35
C ARG A 10 -6.14 -10.32 -6.71
N LYS A 11 -6.04 -11.16 -7.70
CA LYS A 11 -4.74 -11.65 -8.16
C LYS A 11 -3.92 -10.53 -8.77
N GLU A 12 -4.57 -9.52 -9.32
CA GLU A 12 -3.87 -8.37 -9.84
C GLU A 12 -3.59 -7.42 -8.70
N LYS A 13 -2.32 -7.19 -8.46
CA LYS A 13 -1.92 -6.21 -7.46
C LYS A 13 -2.18 -4.81 -7.97
N GLN A 14 -2.54 -3.92 -7.08
CA GLN A 14 -2.59 -2.50 -7.38
C GLN A 14 -1.17 -2.02 -7.67
N ARG A 15 -1.04 -1.14 -8.65
CA ARG A 15 0.26 -0.60 -9.04
C ARG A 15 0.32 0.88 -8.70
N ILE A 16 1.44 1.28 -8.13
CA ILE A 16 1.70 2.69 -7.82
C ILE A 16 2.99 3.10 -8.49
N ASP A 17 2.92 4.13 -9.33
CA ASP A 17 4.07 4.68 -10.03
C ASP A 17 4.67 5.79 -9.18
N LEU A 18 5.83 5.51 -8.60
CA LEU A 18 6.50 6.46 -7.70
C LEU A 18 7.14 7.62 -8.43
N SER A 19 7.27 7.54 -9.74
CA SER A 19 7.82 8.65 -10.53
C SER A 19 6.78 9.71 -10.85
N GLY A 20 5.50 9.43 -10.64
CA GLY A 20 4.40 10.34 -10.89
C GLY A 20 3.82 10.93 -9.61
N PRO A 21 2.64 11.56 -9.70
CA PRO A 21 1.98 12.15 -8.53
C PRO A 21 1.70 11.16 -7.40
N GLN A 22 1.55 9.89 -7.74
CA GLN A 22 1.28 8.84 -6.75
C GLN A 22 2.51 8.52 -5.90
N GLY A 23 3.68 9.00 -6.29
CA GLY A 23 4.89 8.84 -5.49
C GLY A 23 4.98 9.80 -4.31
N ASN A 24 3.98 10.64 -4.12
CA ASN A 24 3.94 11.58 -3.01
C ASN A 24 3.78 10.84 -1.68
N ALA A 25 4.53 11.27 -0.66
CA ALA A 25 4.45 10.65 0.66
C ALA A 25 3.04 10.69 1.23
N TYR A 26 2.33 11.79 1.05
CA TYR A 26 0.96 11.89 1.54
C TYR A 26 0.01 10.92 0.86
N TYR A 27 0.20 10.71 -0.44
CA TYR A 27 -0.58 9.72 -1.16
C TYR A 27 -0.35 8.32 -0.61
N LEU A 28 0.91 7.98 -0.37
CA LEU A 28 1.28 6.66 0.15
C LEU A 28 0.77 6.47 1.58
N LEU A 29 0.85 7.50 2.40
CA LEU A 29 0.32 7.44 3.77
C LEU A 29 -1.20 7.23 3.76
N GLY A 30 -1.92 7.95 2.90
CA GLY A 30 -3.36 7.77 2.77
C GLY A 30 -3.73 6.39 2.27
N THR A 31 -2.99 5.88 1.29
CA THR A 31 -3.21 4.54 0.76
C THR A 31 -2.96 3.49 1.84
N ALA A 32 -1.87 3.64 2.60
CA ALA A 32 -1.55 2.72 3.69
C ALA A 32 -2.65 2.72 4.75
N SER A 33 -3.16 3.88 5.10
CA SER A 33 -4.26 3.99 6.05
C SER A 33 -5.49 3.22 5.58
N ASN A 34 -5.88 3.40 4.32
CA ASN A 34 -7.03 2.71 3.76
C ASN A 34 -6.82 1.19 3.73
N LEU A 35 -5.64 0.75 3.29
CA LEU A 35 -5.36 -0.68 3.21
C LEU A 35 -5.31 -1.31 4.59
N ALA A 36 -4.71 -0.63 5.55
CA ALA A 36 -4.63 -1.14 6.92
C ALA A 36 -6.03 -1.35 7.51
N LYS A 37 -6.94 -0.41 7.27
CA LYS A 37 -8.32 -0.56 7.72
C LYS A 37 -9.01 -1.73 7.06
N GLN A 38 -8.78 -1.93 5.77
CA GLN A 38 -9.42 -3.01 5.04
C GLN A 38 -8.97 -4.40 5.49
N ILE A 39 -7.71 -4.52 5.87
CA ILE A 39 -7.16 -5.83 6.26
C ILE A 39 -7.02 -5.98 7.77
N GLY A 40 -7.51 -5.01 8.53
CA GLY A 40 -7.58 -5.14 9.99
C GLY A 40 -6.26 -4.91 10.71
N LEU A 41 -5.35 -4.14 10.12
CA LEU A 41 -4.09 -3.79 10.77
C LEU A 41 -4.22 -2.46 11.51
N ASP A 42 -3.28 -2.23 12.43
CA ASP A 42 -3.24 -0.97 13.17
C ASP A 42 -2.63 0.12 12.29
N GLU A 43 -3.50 0.96 11.69
CA GLU A 43 -3.03 2.01 10.80
C GLU A 43 -2.14 3.02 11.48
N LYS A 44 -2.41 3.34 12.75
CA LYS A 44 -1.58 4.32 13.47
C LYS A 44 -0.17 3.84 13.66
N ALA A 45 0.01 2.57 14.02
CA ALA A 45 1.33 2.00 14.19
C ALA A 45 2.08 1.98 12.86
N ILE A 46 1.42 1.59 11.78
CA ILE A 46 2.03 1.54 10.46
C ILE A 46 2.42 2.93 9.99
N LEU A 47 1.52 3.90 10.12
CA LEU A 47 1.81 5.26 9.69
C LEU A 47 2.95 5.87 10.50
N THR A 48 2.98 5.61 11.80
CA THR A 48 4.08 6.08 12.65
C THR A 48 5.40 5.50 12.18
N GLU A 49 5.43 4.21 11.89
CA GLU A 49 6.63 3.57 11.39
C GLU A 49 7.07 4.14 10.05
N MET A 50 6.11 4.40 9.16
CA MET A 50 6.40 4.99 7.85
C MET A 50 7.02 6.38 7.97
N LYS A 51 6.59 7.15 8.96
CA LYS A 51 7.08 8.51 9.18
C LYS A 51 8.32 8.59 10.04
N SER A 52 8.81 7.46 10.55
CA SER A 52 9.87 7.46 11.55
C SER A 52 11.24 7.85 11.01
N SER A 53 11.41 7.87 9.69
CA SER A 53 12.67 8.18 9.05
C SER A 53 12.38 8.91 7.73
N ASP A 54 13.17 8.62 6.68
CA ASP A 54 13.07 9.30 5.40
C ASP A 54 12.05 8.62 4.47
N TYR A 55 11.96 9.14 3.24
CA TYR A 55 11.06 8.63 2.23
C TYR A 55 11.37 7.17 1.86
N GLU A 56 12.65 6.84 1.81
CA GLU A 56 13.06 5.46 1.49
C GLU A 56 12.53 4.50 2.55
N ASN A 57 12.63 4.88 3.83
CA ASN A 57 12.06 4.09 4.91
C ASN A 57 10.54 3.93 4.76
N LEU A 58 9.87 5.01 4.37
CA LEU A 58 8.43 4.98 4.14
C LEU A 58 8.08 3.93 3.09
N LEU A 59 8.82 3.89 1.99
CA LEU A 59 8.60 2.92 0.93
C LEU A 59 8.84 1.49 1.42
N GLN A 60 9.89 1.28 2.19
CA GLN A 60 10.21 -0.04 2.70
C GLN A 60 9.15 -0.54 3.67
N VAL A 61 8.66 0.32 4.55
CA VAL A 61 7.60 -0.06 5.49
C VAL A 61 6.30 -0.35 4.74
N PHE A 62 5.97 0.47 3.75
CA PHE A 62 4.80 0.23 2.93
C PHE A 62 4.88 -1.13 2.26
N ASP A 63 6.01 -1.45 1.65
CA ASP A 63 6.20 -2.72 0.99
C ASP A 63 6.15 -3.89 1.98
N LYS A 64 6.69 -3.71 3.16
CA LYS A 64 6.68 -4.73 4.20
C LYS A 64 5.26 -5.17 4.57
N TYR A 65 4.36 -4.20 4.73
CA TYR A 65 2.98 -4.51 5.14
C TYR A 65 2.05 -4.77 3.97
N PHE A 66 2.28 -4.15 2.84
CA PHE A 66 1.33 -4.15 1.72
C PHE A 66 1.91 -4.69 0.42
N GLY A 67 3.13 -5.20 0.43
CA GLY A 67 3.79 -5.68 -0.78
C GLY A 67 3.05 -6.84 -1.45
N ASN A 68 2.23 -7.56 -0.69
CA ASN A 68 1.42 -8.64 -1.26
C ASN A 68 0.19 -8.11 -2.01
N PHE A 69 -0.15 -6.85 -1.81
CA PHE A 69 -1.35 -6.24 -2.37
C PHE A 69 -1.05 -5.14 -3.37
N VAL A 70 0.11 -4.51 -3.25
CA VAL A 70 0.47 -3.34 -4.05
C VAL A 70 1.92 -3.45 -4.48
N ASP A 71 2.15 -3.22 -5.77
CA ASP A 71 3.51 -3.13 -6.32
C ASP A 71 3.89 -1.65 -6.47
N LEU A 72 5.09 -1.31 -6.03
CA LEU A 72 5.64 0.02 -6.16
C LEU A 72 6.64 0.02 -7.32
N TYR A 73 6.50 0.97 -8.23
CA TYR A 73 7.39 1.11 -9.39
C TYR A 73 8.06 2.47 -9.34
N ARG A 74 9.37 2.50 -9.55
CA ARG A 74 10.14 3.74 -9.65
C ARG A 74 10.48 4.06 -11.08
#